data_5a174c766f97ed941261f7e2d0cfdb11
#
_entry.id   5a174c766f97ed941261f7e2d0cfdb11
#
_cell.length_a   1.000
_cell.length_b   1.000
_cell.length_c   1.000
_cell.angle_alpha   90.00
_cell.angle_beta   90.00
_cell.angle_gamma   90.00
#
_symmetry.space_group_name_H-M   'P 1'
#
loop_
_entity.id
_entity.type
_entity.pdbx_description
1 polymer ?
#
loop_
_entity_poly.entity_id
_entity_poly.type
_entity_poly.pdbx_seq_one_letter_code
_entity_poly.pdbx_strand_id
1 'polypeptide(L)'
;DFDKKRPARTTQNSVSFKPKRDDNGIIVCKSENDRETMFYADSLRKLRQREYDNIELYNELDIIQQEEKERSQENFVRYFDLLVNKRHKNNSESIQVNWYRSIEFLKDFGGEKIMFSQISTKFCENFKSYLLTAKSGSNKQEIISQNTASTYFSVFKAALKQAFIDGYLTVDISAK
;
A
#
# COMPACT_ATOMS: atom_id res chain seq x y z
N ASP A 1 11.96 -25.42 -4.40
CA ASP A 1 11.36 -26.76 -4.25
C ASP A 1 10.41 -26.74 -3.05
N PHE A 2 9.19 -26.31 -3.29
CA PHE A 2 8.11 -26.43 -2.31
C PHE A 2 7.49 -27.79 -2.44
N ASP A 3 7.90 -28.69 -1.55
CA ASP A 3 7.32 -30.02 -1.38
C ASP A 3 5.87 -29.86 -0.89
N LYS A 4 4.92 -29.87 -1.83
CA LYS A 4 3.49 -29.90 -1.54
C LYS A 4 3.16 -31.24 -0.90
N LYS A 5 3.27 -31.35 0.42
CA LYS A 5 2.70 -32.46 1.19
C LYS A 5 1.20 -32.50 0.92
N ARG A 6 0.77 -33.44 0.11
CA ARG A 6 -0.66 -33.76 -0.02
C ARG A 6 -1.18 -34.13 1.38
N PRO A 7 -2.32 -33.58 1.82
CA PRO A 7 -2.92 -33.99 3.09
C PRO A 7 -3.19 -35.48 3.07
N ALA A 8 -2.82 -36.17 4.16
CA ALA A 8 -3.02 -37.60 4.31
C ALA A 8 -4.47 -37.97 4.02
N ARG A 9 -4.69 -38.97 3.16
CA ARG A 9 -6.01 -39.56 2.94
C ARG A 9 -6.48 -40.15 4.23
N THR A 10 -7.45 -39.51 4.88
CA THR A 10 -8.20 -40.13 5.98
C THR A 10 -9.02 -41.26 5.39
N THR A 11 -8.59 -42.49 5.67
CA THR A 11 -9.36 -43.70 5.37
C THR A 11 -10.56 -43.79 6.31
N GLN A 12 -11.63 -43.10 5.97
CA GLN A 12 -12.93 -43.35 6.58
C GLN A 12 -13.90 -43.81 5.49
N ASN A 13 -14.28 -45.07 5.62
CA ASN A 13 -15.41 -45.73 4.95
C ASN A 13 -15.73 -45.22 3.54
N SER A 14 -15.03 -45.74 2.55
CA SER A 14 -15.40 -45.54 1.14
C SER A 14 -16.71 -46.27 0.85
N VAL A 15 -17.83 -45.59 1.06
CA VAL A 15 -19.09 -46.01 0.45
C VAL A 15 -18.87 -45.88 -1.06
N SER A 16 -18.79 -47.02 -1.76
CA SER A 16 -18.61 -47.08 -3.21
C SER A 16 -19.93 -46.62 -3.89
N PHE A 17 -20.12 -45.31 -3.92
CA PHE A 17 -21.22 -44.71 -4.66
C PHE A 17 -20.84 -44.64 -6.15
N LYS A 18 -21.53 -45.39 -7.00
CA LYS A 18 -21.45 -45.30 -8.47
C LYS A 18 -22.68 -44.56 -8.98
N PRO A 19 -22.59 -43.24 -9.20
CA PRO A 19 -23.74 -42.49 -9.66
C PRO A 19 -24.15 -42.93 -11.08
N LYS A 20 -25.42 -43.23 -11.27
CA LYS A 20 -26.01 -43.42 -12.61
C LYS A 20 -26.21 -42.03 -13.23
N ARG A 21 -25.88 -41.90 -14.50
CA ARG A 21 -26.11 -40.68 -15.27
C ARG A 21 -27.21 -40.91 -16.26
N ASP A 22 -28.02 -39.88 -16.55
CA ASP A 22 -28.96 -39.86 -17.65
C ASP A 22 -28.23 -39.63 -19.01
N ASP A 23 -29.03 -39.62 -20.10
CA ASP A 23 -28.52 -39.41 -21.46
C ASP A 23 -27.84 -38.02 -21.63
N ASN A 24 -28.11 -37.06 -20.74
CA ASN A 24 -27.51 -35.74 -20.70
C ASN A 24 -26.29 -35.66 -19.76
N GLY A 25 -25.89 -36.77 -19.17
CA GLY A 25 -24.73 -36.83 -18.24
C GLY A 25 -25.05 -36.36 -16.81
N ILE A 26 -26.30 -36.04 -16.49
CA ILE A 26 -26.73 -35.60 -15.18
C ILE A 26 -26.90 -36.79 -14.24
N ILE A 27 -26.41 -36.65 -12.98
CA ILE A 27 -26.50 -37.71 -11.98
C ILE A 27 -27.97 -37.89 -11.53
N VAL A 28 -28.46 -39.10 -11.68
CA VAL A 28 -29.85 -39.47 -11.27
C VAL A 28 -29.77 -40.22 -9.97
N CYS A 29 -30.30 -39.62 -8.90
CA CYS A 29 -30.45 -40.25 -7.59
C CYS A 29 -31.78 -41.00 -7.52
N LYS A 30 -31.75 -42.34 -7.49
CA LYS A 30 -32.99 -43.18 -7.43
C LYS A 30 -33.47 -43.47 -6.02
N SER A 31 -32.56 -43.44 -5.05
CA SER A 31 -32.88 -43.66 -3.64
C SER A 31 -32.72 -42.38 -2.81
N GLU A 32 -33.41 -42.33 -1.69
CA GLU A 32 -33.28 -41.20 -0.74
C GLU A 32 -31.85 -41.13 -0.16
N ASN A 33 -31.24 -42.26 0.13
CA ASN A 33 -29.87 -42.36 0.56
C ASN A 33 -28.85 -41.81 -0.47
N ASP A 34 -29.11 -42.00 -1.76
CA ASP A 34 -28.27 -41.42 -2.83
C ASP A 34 -28.37 -39.88 -2.86
N ARG A 35 -29.56 -39.34 -2.60
CA ARG A 35 -29.79 -37.88 -2.52
C ARG A 35 -29.06 -37.28 -1.33
N GLU A 36 -29.15 -37.90 -0.16
CA GLU A 36 -28.45 -37.46 1.03
C GLU A 36 -26.91 -37.49 0.82
N THR A 37 -26.41 -38.59 0.22
CA THR A 37 -24.97 -38.71 -0.10
C THR A 37 -24.52 -37.61 -1.05
N MET A 38 -25.30 -37.30 -2.09
CA MET A 38 -25.00 -36.25 -3.04
C MET A 38 -25.04 -34.86 -2.39
N PHE A 39 -26.04 -34.61 -1.52
CA PHE A 39 -26.12 -33.35 -0.78
C PHE A 39 -24.91 -33.15 0.16
N TYR A 40 -24.51 -34.23 0.84
CA TYR A 40 -23.33 -34.20 1.70
C TYR A 40 -22.04 -33.97 0.89
N ALA A 41 -21.87 -34.63 -0.25
CA ALA A 41 -20.72 -34.45 -1.14
C ALA A 41 -20.65 -33.02 -1.69
N ASP A 42 -21.77 -32.42 -2.09
CA ASP A 42 -21.82 -31.04 -2.57
C ASP A 42 -21.52 -30.02 -1.45
N SER A 43 -21.99 -30.31 -0.24
CA SER A 43 -21.69 -29.50 0.93
C SER A 43 -20.18 -29.50 1.27
N LEU A 44 -19.55 -30.68 1.22
CA LEU A 44 -18.10 -30.81 1.39
C LEU A 44 -17.31 -30.12 0.28
N ARG A 45 -17.77 -30.22 -0.98
CA ARG A 45 -17.16 -29.54 -2.12
C ARG A 45 -17.20 -28.02 -1.92
N LYS A 46 -18.37 -27.47 -1.53
CA LYS A 46 -18.55 -26.03 -1.25
C LYS A 46 -17.67 -25.56 -0.09
N LEU A 47 -17.54 -26.35 0.95
CA LEU A 47 -16.70 -26.03 2.10
C LEU A 47 -15.22 -25.95 1.68
N ARG A 48 -14.72 -26.95 0.96
CA ARG A 48 -13.35 -26.96 0.45
C ARG A 48 -13.08 -25.84 -0.56
N GLN A 49 -14.05 -25.52 -1.41
CA GLN A 49 -13.92 -24.40 -2.33
C GLN A 49 -13.71 -23.09 -1.57
N ARG A 50 -14.48 -22.84 -0.51
CA ARG A 50 -14.30 -21.66 0.36
C ARG A 50 -12.93 -21.63 1.04
N GLU A 51 -12.42 -22.78 1.47
CA GLU A 51 -11.08 -22.87 2.05
C GLU A 51 -10.01 -22.46 1.02
N TYR A 52 -10.11 -22.95 -0.21
CA TYR A 52 -9.21 -22.56 -1.29
C TYR A 52 -9.31 -21.07 -1.64
N ASP A 53 -10.52 -20.56 -1.81
CA ASP A 53 -10.77 -19.15 -2.12
C ASP A 53 -10.20 -18.24 -1.01
N ASN A 54 -10.36 -18.65 0.26
CA ASN A 54 -9.79 -17.92 1.39
C ASN A 54 -8.24 -17.95 1.40
N ILE A 55 -7.61 -19.09 1.10
CA ILE A 55 -6.14 -19.18 1.06
C ILE A 55 -5.59 -18.26 -0.05
N GLU A 56 -6.22 -18.23 -1.22
CA GLU A 56 -5.81 -17.36 -2.32
C GLU A 56 -5.95 -15.87 -1.93
N LEU A 57 -7.08 -15.51 -1.31
CA LEU A 57 -7.32 -14.16 -0.81
C LEU A 57 -6.32 -13.72 0.27
N TYR A 58 -5.97 -14.60 1.22
CA TYR A 58 -4.97 -14.29 2.24
C TYR A 58 -3.57 -14.10 1.64
N ASN A 59 -3.19 -14.92 0.66
CA ASN A 59 -1.92 -14.75 -0.03
C ASN A 59 -1.82 -13.41 -0.77
N GLU A 60 -2.89 -12.98 -1.44
CA GLU A 60 -2.94 -11.67 -2.10
C GLU A 60 -2.84 -10.52 -1.10
N LEU A 61 -3.55 -10.60 0.03
CA LEU A 61 -3.49 -9.60 1.08
C LEU A 61 -2.08 -9.50 1.71
N ASP A 62 -1.43 -10.63 1.95
CA ASP A 62 -0.07 -10.67 2.48
C ASP A 62 0.92 -10.02 1.52
N ILE A 63 0.79 -10.23 0.22
CA ILE A 63 1.62 -9.61 -0.82
C ILE A 63 1.42 -8.09 -0.81
N ILE A 64 0.16 -7.62 -0.81
CA ILE A 64 -0.16 -6.18 -0.78
C ILE A 64 0.43 -5.52 0.47
N GLN A 65 0.28 -6.13 1.65
CA GLN A 65 0.83 -5.61 2.89
C GLN A 65 2.36 -5.55 2.87
N GLN A 66 3.00 -6.55 2.27
CA GLN A 66 4.44 -6.57 2.14
C GLN A 66 4.93 -5.44 1.21
N GLU A 67 4.28 -5.23 0.06
CA GLU A 67 4.60 -4.14 -0.85
C GLU A 67 4.40 -2.75 -0.21
N GLU A 68 3.30 -2.56 0.53
CA GLU A 68 3.05 -1.31 1.27
C GLU A 68 4.13 -1.07 2.32
N LYS A 69 4.54 -2.11 3.03
CA LYS A 69 5.62 -2.03 4.01
C LYS A 69 6.95 -1.66 3.37
N GLU A 70 7.30 -2.26 2.25
CA GLU A 70 8.52 -1.94 1.51
C GLU A 70 8.52 -0.49 1.03
N ARG A 71 7.43 -0.03 0.40
CA ARG A 71 7.27 1.38 -0.02
C ARG A 71 7.36 2.35 1.15
N SER A 72 6.81 1.99 2.31
CA SER A 72 6.88 2.83 3.50
C SER A 72 8.29 3.02 4.05
N GLN A 73 9.22 2.10 3.76
CA GLN A 73 10.62 2.17 4.13
C GLN A 73 11.49 2.91 3.12
N GLU A 74 10.93 3.33 2.00
CA GLU A 74 11.67 4.15 1.03
C GLU A 74 11.93 5.56 1.56
N ASN A 75 12.99 6.19 1.03
CA ASN A 75 13.42 7.52 1.46
C ASN A 75 12.61 8.61 0.75
N PHE A 76 11.80 9.34 1.51
CA PHE A 76 10.99 10.46 1.02
C PHE A 76 11.84 11.63 0.49
N VAL A 77 12.99 11.93 1.10
CA VAL A 77 13.87 13.02 0.64
C VAL A 77 14.37 12.73 -0.77
N ARG A 78 14.79 11.48 -1.01
CA ARG A 78 15.21 11.04 -2.36
C ARG A 78 14.05 11.10 -3.36
N TYR A 79 12.87 10.66 -2.96
CA TYR A 79 11.65 10.75 -3.79
C TYR A 79 11.33 12.21 -4.13
N PHE A 80 11.39 13.11 -3.13
CA PHE A 80 11.13 14.52 -3.32
C PHE A 80 12.15 15.16 -4.29
N ASP A 81 13.43 14.81 -4.16
CA ASP A 81 14.49 15.27 -5.07
C ASP A 81 14.23 14.83 -6.53
N LEU A 82 13.80 13.59 -6.73
CA LEU A 82 13.39 13.10 -8.04
C LEU A 82 12.19 13.87 -8.61
N LEU A 83 11.21 14.23 -7.78
CA LEU A 83 10.06 15.06 -8.16
C LEU A 83 10.50 16.47 -8.60
N VAL A 84 11.42 17.09 -7.85
CA VAL A 84 11.99 18.39 -8.19
C VAL A 84 12.62 18.32 -9.58
N ASN A 85 13.50 17.35 -9.82
CA ASN A 85 14.18 17.17 -11.08
C ASN A 85 13.23 16.88 -12.25
N LYS A 86 12.18 16.08 -12.03
CA LYS A 86 11.16 15.77 -13.04
C LYS A 86 10.34 17.00 -13.42
N ARG A 87 10.01 17.85 -12.45
CA ARG A 87 9.22 19.07 -12.66
C ARG A 87 10.03 20.23 -13.22
N HIS A 88 11.37 20.21 -13.05
CA HIS A 88 12.28 21.24 -13.53
C HIS A 88 12.08 21.55 -15.03
N LYS A 89 11.79 20.56 -15.84
CA LYS A 89 11.67 20.71 -17.31
C LYS A 89 10.47 21.55 -17.77
N ASN A 90 9.44 21.70 -16.92
CA ASN A 90 8.13 22.25 -17.33
C ASN A 90 7.67 23.47 -16.50
N ASN A 91 8.45 23.94 -15.53
CA ASN A 91 8.04 25.03 -14.63
C ASN A 91 8.92 26.26 -14.78
N SER A 92 8.37 27.44 -14.38
CA SER A 92 9.16 28.68 -14.30
C SER A 92 10.27 28.57 -13.27
N GLU A 93 11.35 29.33 -13.47
CA GLU A 93 12.53 29.35 -12.59
C GLU A 93 12.17 29.62 -11.12
N SER A 94 11.26 30.55 -10.86
CA SER A 94 10.82 30.88 -9.49
C SER A 94 10.13 29.69 -8.79
N ILE A 95 9.35 28.89 -9.51
CA ILE A 95 8.72 27.68 -8.96
C ILE A 95 9.80 26.66 -8.64
N GLN A 96 10.78 26.47 -9.52
CA GLN A 96 11.89 25.55 -9.30
C GLN A 96 12.68 25.91 -8.03
N VAL A 97 13.02 27.19 -7.86
CA VAL A 97 13.72 27.68 -6.65
C VAL A 97 12.94 27.33 -5.39
N ASN A 98 11.61 27.50 -5.39
CA ASN A 98 10.79 27.17 -4.22
C ASN A 98 10.80 25.65 -3.91
N TRP A 99 10.82 24.80 -4.92
CA TRP A 99 10.93 23.35 -4.73
C TRP A 99 12.30 22.95 -4.16
N TYR A 100 13.39 23.48 -4.70
CA TYR A 100 14.74 23.27 -4.17
C TYR A 100 14.88 23.76 -2.74
N ARG A 101 14.40 24.96 -2.44
CA ARG A 101 14.48 25.49 -1.08
C ARG A 101 13.64 24.69 -0.07
N SER A 102 12.46 24.24 -0.49
CA SER A 102 11.63 23.40 0.37
C SER A 102 12.31 22.10 0.76
N ILE A 103 13.01 21.43 -0.17
CA ILE A 103 13.74 20.19 0.13
C ILE A 103 15.00 20.47 0.97
N GLU A 104 15.70 21.58 0.76
CA GLU A 104 16.83 21.98 1.60
C GLU A 104 16.41 22.17 3.07
N PHE A 105 15.32 22.92 3.31
CA PHE A 105 14.76 23.08 4.65
C PHE A 105 14.28 21.76 5.26
N LEU A 106 13.75 20.85 4.44
CA LEU A 106 13.38 19.51 4.91
C LEU A 106 14.60 18.69 5.34
N LYS A 107 15.70 18.75 4.57
CA LYS A 107 16.97 18.12 4.91
C LYS A 107 17.58 18.70 6.21
N ASP A 108 17.50 20.01 6.37
CA ASP A 108 17.97 20.69 7.58
C ASP A 108 17.13 20.29 8.81
N PHE A 109 15.83 20.07 8.64
CA PHE A 109 14.92 19.68 9.72
C PHE A 109 15.04 18.22 10.13
N GLY A 110 15.07 17.30 9.19
CA GLY A 110 14.96 15.86 9.45
C GLY A 110 16.12 15.00 8.92
N GLY A 111 17.11 15.65 8.27
CA GLY A 111 18.23 14.97 7.64
C GLY A 111 17.91 14.42 6.24
N GLU A 112 18.89 13.75 5.65
CA GLU A 112 18.79 13.23 4.28
C GLU A 112 18.03 11.90 4.19
N LYS A 113 17.74 11.26 5.31
CA LYS A 113 17.09 9.95 5.38
C LYS A 113 15.80 10.02 6.18
N ILE A 114 14.76 10.52 5.56
CA ILE A 114 13.39 10.50 6.13
C ILE A 114 12.61 9.43 5.37
N MET A 115 12.19 8.37 6.07
CA MET A 115 11.37 7.31 5.48
C MET A 115 9.92 7.75 5.39
N PHE A 116 9.15 7.23 4.41
CA PHE A 116 7.73 7.51 4.31
C PHE A 116 6.96 7.12 5.58
N SER A 117 7.36 6.03 6.26
CA SER A 117 6.78 5.59 7.54
C SER A 117 6.94 6.59 8.68
N GLN A 118 7.88 7.52 8.61
CA GLN A 118 8.11 8.56 9.61
C GLN A 118 7.22 9.79 9.39
N ILE A 119 6.66 9.95 8.19
CA ILE A 119 5.84 11.11 7.83
C ILE A 119 4.43 10.92 8.38
N SER A 120 4.15 11.57 9.48
CA SER A 120 2.86 11.63 10.15
C SER A 120 2.30 13.05 10.14
N THR A 121 1.04 13.23 10.52
CA THR A 121 0.46 14.56 10.72
C THR A 121 1.32 15.41 11.68
N LYS A 122 1.80 14.78 12.76
CA LYS A 122 2.68 15.44 13.74
C LYS A 122 4.02 15.86 13.13
N PHE A 123 4.59 15.04 12.25
CA PHE A 123 5.80 15.41 11.51
C PHE A 123 5.56 16.65 10.65
N CYS A 124 4.43 16.72 9.94
CA CYS A 124 4.07 17.87 9.12
C CYS A 124 3.89 19.15 9.95
N GLU A 125 3.23 19.06 11.11
CA GLU A 125 3.07 20.18 12.04
C GLU A 125 4.42 20.66 12.60
N ASN A 126 5.29 19.74 12.97
CA ASN A 126 6.63 20.09 13.44
C ASN A 126 7.47 20.75 12.35
N PHE A 127 7.40 20.25 11.12
CA PHE A 127 8.08 20.86 9.99
C PHE A 127 7.55 22.26 9.67
N LYS A 128 6.22 22.47 9.72
CA LYS A 128 5.60 23.78 9.60
C LYS A 128 6.11 24.75 10.67
N SER A 129 6.15 24.31 11.92
CA SER A 129 6.65 25.11 13.04
C SER A 129 8.14 25.44 12.89
N TYR A 130 8.93 24.49 12.42
CA TYR A 130 10.35 24.69 12.10
C TYR A 130 10.52 25.79 11.02
N LEU A 131 9.76 25.73 9.92
CA LEU A 131 9.84 26.71 8.85
C LEU A 131 9.58 28.16 9.35
N LEU A 132 8.66 28.32 10.31
CA LEU A 132 8.35 29.64 10.89
C LEU A 132 9.51 30.25 11.71
N THR A 133 10.48 29.44 12.12
CA THR A 133 11.66 29.85 12.90
C THR A 133 12.97 29.64 12.13
N ALA A 134 12.89 29.12 10.93
CA ALA A 134 14.06 28.79 10.12
C ALA A 134 14.78 30.06 9.62
N LYS A 135 16.09 30.02 9.63
CA LYS A 135 16.94 31.11 9.15
C LYS A 135 17.02 31.11 7.64
N SER A 136 17.10 32.32 7.04
CA SER A 136 17.31 32.45 5.60
C SER A 136 18.63 31.84 5.17
N GLY A 137 18.63 31.07 4.07
CA GLY A 137 19.84 30.48 3.52
C GLY A 137 20.84 31.52 3.00
N SER A 138 20.41 32.71 2.57
CA SER A 138 21.25 33.80 2.09
C SER A 138 21.73 34.73 3.21
N ASN A 139 20.94 34.91 4.27
CA ASN A 139 21.31 35.70 5.44
C ASN A 139 20.96 34.89 6.72
N LYS A 140 21.95 34.20 7.27
CA LYS A 140 21.78 33.34 8.47
C LYS A 140 21.34 34.07 9.74
N GLN A 141 21.27 35.40 9.72
CA GLN A 141 20.80 36.20 10.83
C GLN A 141 19.30 36.49 10.79
N GLU A 142 18.67 36.39 9.63
CA GLU A 142 17.26 36.69 9.45
C GLU A 142 16.43 35.42 9.34
N ILE A 143 15.26 35.43 9.97
CA ILE A 143 14.24 34.38 9.84
C ILE A 143 13.50 34.58 8.51
N ILE A 144 13.16 33.50 7.82
CA ILE A 144 12.36 33.58 6.60
C ILE A 144 10.98 34.17 6.90
N SER A 145 10.43 34.93 5.95
CA SER A 145 9.10 35.54 6.14
C SER A 145 8.02 34.44 6.25
N GLN A 146 6.92 34.78 6.93
CA GLN A 146 5.78 33.85 7.06
C GLN A 146 5.22 33.43 5.69
N ASN A 147 5.20 34.34 4.70
CA ASN A 147 4.77 34.01 3.33
C ASN A 147 5.71 33.00 2.67
N THR A 148 7.02 33.16 2.86
CA THR A 148 8.04 32.24 2.35
C THR A 148 7.91 30.87 3.00
N ALA A 149 7.75 30.82 4.33
CA ALA A 149 7.51 29.57 5.07
C ALA A 149 6.24 28.85 4.58
N SER A 150 5.15 29.61 4.36
CA SER A 150 3.90 29.06 3.82
C SER A 150 4.07 28.51 2.40
N THR A 151 4.85 29.18 1.57
CA THR A 151 5.16 28.71 0.21
C THR A 151 5.94 27.39 0.24
N TYR A 152 7.00 27.29 1.04
CA TYR A 152 7.79 26.06 1.16
C TYR A 152 6.98 24.90 1.75
N PHE A 153 6.13 25.20 2.74
CA PHE A 153 5.22 24.19 3.29
C PHE A 153 4.18 23.72 2.26
N SER A 154 3.67 24.62 1.41
CA SER A 154 2.74 24.26 0.34
C SER A 154 3.40 23.35 -0.71
N VAL A 155 4.66 23.58 -1.03
CA VAL A 155 5.45 22.73 -1.92
C VAL A 155 5.65 21.33 -1.29
N PHE A 156 6.00 21.27 -0.01
CA PHE A 156 6.10 20.02 0.73
C PHE A 156 4.78 19.24 0.72
N LYS A 157 3.64 19.91 0.96
CA LYS A 157 2.30 19.30 0.86
C LYS A 157 2.02 18.78 -0.55
N ALA A 158 2.43 19.49 -1.59
CA ALA A 158 2.27 19.05 -2.98
C ALA A 158 3.09 17.78 -3.27
N ALA A 159 4.30 17.66 -2.68
CA ALA A 159 5.11 16.45 -2.79
C ALA A 159 4.46 15.26 -2.04
N LEU A 160 3.88 15.49 -0.85
CA LEU A 160 3.13 14.46 -0.13
C LEU A 160 1.89 14.00 -0.88
N LYS A 161 1.15 14.93 -1.50
CA LYS A 161 0.00 14.57 -2.32
C LYS A 161 0.38 13.72 -3.50
N GLN A 162 1.49 14.04 -4.16
CA GLN A 162 2.00 13.21 -5.26
C GLN A 162 2.44 11.84 -4.77
N ALA A 163 3.09 11.76 -3.60
CA ALA A 163 3.48 10.49 -2.99
C ALA A 163 2.29 9.59 -2.64
N PHE A 164 1.18 10.19 -2.21
CA PHE A 164 -0.08 9.47 -2.01
C PHE A 164 -0.64 8.93 -3.34
N ILE A 165 -0.66 9.74 -4.40
CA ILE A 165 -1.09 9.32 -5.74
C ILE A 165 -0.21 8.19 -6.29
N ASP A 166 1.09 8.26 -6.04
CA ASP A 166 2.09 7.27 -6.51
C ASP A 166 2.10 6.00 -5.62
N GLY A 167 1.26 5.93 -4.55
CA GLY A 167 1.09 4.75 -3.70
C GLY A 167 2.18 4.53 -2.64
N TYR A 168 2.97 5.57 -2.29
CA TYR A 168 3.94 5.54 -1.19
C TYR A 168 3.32 5.81 0.18
N LEU A 169 2.18 6.47 0.21
CA LEU A 169 1.40 6.77 1.41
C LEU A 169 0.02 6.13 1.29
N THR A 170 -0.42 5.44 2.34
CA THR A 170 -1.74 4.82 2.41
C THR A 170 -2.86 5.83 2.72
N VAL A 171 -2.50 6.99 3.27
CA VAL A 171 -3.44 8.06 3.64
C VAL A 171 -2.94 9.39 3.08
N ASP A 172 -3.85 10.20 2.54
CA ASP A 172 -3.53 11.57 2.13
C ASP A 172 -3.35 12.49 3.34
N ILE A 173 -2.10 12.71 3.71
CA ILE A 173 -1.70 13.59 4.82
C ILE A 173 -1.64 15.06 4.35
N SER A 174 -1.60 15.32 3.05
CA SER A 174 -1.46 16.67 2.50
C SER A 174 -2.67 17.58 2.75
N ALA A 175 -3.84 16.99 3.01
CA ALA A 175 -5.09 17.72 3.23
C ALA A 175 -5.25 18.28 4.66
N LYS A 176 -4.39 17.85 5.60
CA LYS A 176 -4.45 18.24 7.02
C LYS A 176 -3.56 19.42 7.35
#